data_225d507d835ceff947a9467918337199
#
_entry.id   225d507d835ceff947a9467918337199
#
_cell.length_a   1.000
_cell.length_b   1.000
_cell.length_c   1.000
_cell.angle_alpha   90.00
_cell.angle_beta   90.00
_cell.angle_gamma   90.00
#
_symmetry.space_group_name_H-M   'P 1'
#
loop_
_entity.id
_entity.type
_entity.pdbx_description
1 polymer ?
#
loop_
_entity_poly.entity_id
_entity_poly.type
_entity_poly.pdbx_seq_one_letter_code
_entity_poly.pdbx_strand_id
1 'polypeptide(L)'
;MRPVPTLWSVLFPLLLLSAPAAAQLAPPSAPTAPPLACEAYSAAPMIEAQLFFGRNIGADVGVSDRDWADFLDGEVTPRFPNGLTVIDASGHWRDSETGRLIREPSKVLTLLAEGGPATLSLIREIVESYKERFHQQSVGLAIRPVCVSF
;
A
#
# COMPACT_ATOMS: atom_id res chain seq x y z
N MET A 1 65.11 47.32 -31.38
CA MET A 1 63.78 47.93 -31.14
C MET A 1 62.73 47.12 -31.91
N ARG A 2 61.93 46.35 -31.24
CA ARG A 2 60.82 45.54 -31.84
C ARG A 2 59.47 46.16 -31.44
N PRO A 3 58.50 46.35 -32.36
CA PRO A 3 57.21 46.92 -32.01
C PRO A 3 56.33 45.87 -31.39
N VAL A 4 55.55 46.29 -30.38
CA VAL A 4 54.56 45.51 -29.66
C VAL A 4 53.26 45.55 -30.46
N PRO A 5 52.52 44.41 -30.68
CA PRO A 5 51.22 44.44 -31.31
C PRO A 5 50.10 44.79 -30.30
N THR A 6 49.33 45.76 -30.68
CA THR A 6 48.08 46.18 -29.98
C THR A 6 46.97 45.13 -30.12
N LEU A 7 46.52 44.58 -28.99
CA LEU A 7 45.36 43.70 -28.90
C LEU A 7 44.07 44.53 -29.02
N TRP A 8 43.33 44.30 -30.08
CA TRP A 8 41.97 44.79 -30.22
C TRP A 8 41.02 43.87 -29.43
N SER A 9 40.44 44.41 -28.36
CA SER A 9 39.37 43.75 -27.63
C SER A 9 38.05 43.87 -28.41
N VAL A 10 37.59 42.75 -28.95
CA VAL A 10 36.26 42.61 -29.57
C VAL A 10 35.26 42.34 -28.45
N LEU A 11 34.47 43.34 -28.08
CA LEU A 11 33.31 43.19 -27.23
C LEU A 11 32.20 42.48 -28.01
N PHE A 12 31.91 41.21 -27.65
CA PHE A 12 30.76 40.50 -28.13
C PHE A 12 29.54 40.83 -27.22
N PRO A 13 28.42 41.34 -27.74
CA PRO A 13 27.24 41.53 -26.93
C PRO A 13 26.58 40.17 -26.64
N LEU A 14 26.43 39.83 -25.34
CA LEU A 14 25.74 38.66 -24.88
C LEU A 14 24.24 38.89 -25.04
N LEU A 15 23.63 38.35 -26.12
CA LEU A 15 22.16 38.31 -26.28
C LEU A 15 21.60 37.28 -25.27
N LEU A 16 20.97 37.77 -24.20
CA LEU A 16 20.13 36.97 -23.31
C LEU A 16 18.84 36.56 -24.04
N LEU A 17 18.82 35.34 -24.57
CA LEU A 17 17.57 34.74 -25.00
C LEU A 17 16.75 34.33 -23.77
N SER A 18 15.74 35.12 -23.43
CA SER A 18 14.70 34.72 -22.48
C SER A 18 13.80 33.67 -23.12
N ALA A 19 13.94 32.40 -22.68
CA ALA A 19 13.04 31.33 -23.05
C ALA A 19 11.65 31.56 -22.39
N PRO A 20 10.53 31.41 -23.14
CA PRO A 20 9.21 31.49 -22.54
C PRO A 20 9.02 30.34 -21.55
N ALA A 21 8.60 30.66 -20.33
CA ALA A 21 8.20 29.65 -19.35
C ALA A 21 6.99 28.87 -19.90
N ALA A 22 7.18 27.61 -20.25
CA ALA A 22 6.09 26.72 -20.60
C ALA A 22 5.20 26.55 -19.36
N ALA A 23 3.96 27.04 -19.46
CA ALA A 23 2.94 26.81 -18.44
C ALA A 23 2.66 25.30 -18.39
N GLN A 24 3.13 24.62 -17.34
CA GLN A 24 2.77 23.23 -17.06
C GLN A 24 1.28 23.20 -16.67
N LEU A 25 0.45 22.68 -17.56
CA LEU A 25 -0.93 22.32 -17.23
C LEU A 25 -0.88 21.29 -16.12
N ALA A 26 -1.42 21.64 -14.94
CA ALA A 26 -1.60 20.69 -13.85
C ALA A 26 -2.46 19.52 -14.36
N PRO A 27 -2.11 18.27 -14.02
CA PRO A 27 -2.93 17.12 -14.39
C PRO A 27 -4.34 17.29 -13.83
N PRO A 28 -5.39 16.86 -14.58
CA PRO A 28 -6.76 16.95 -14.10
C PRO A 28 -6.87 16.21 -12.76
N SER A 29 -7.42 16.88 -11.75
CA SER A 29 -7.70 16.27 -10.44
C SER A 29 -8.64 15.09 -10.67
N ALA A 30 -8.25 13.90 -10.18
CA ALA A 30 -9.13 12.75 -10.20
C ALA A 30 -10.44 13.11 -9.47
N PRO A 31 -11.61 12.65 -9.98
CA PRO A 31 -12.88 12.93 -9.32
C PRO A 31 -12.83 12.37 -7.89
N THR A 32 -12.91 13.26 -6.92
CA THR A 32 -13.02 12.88 -5.51
C THR A 32 -14.41 12.28 -5.34
N ALA A 33 -14.48 11.00 -4.96
CA ALA A 33 -15.76 10.37 -4.59
C ALA A 33 -16.42 11.22 -3.47
N PRO A 34 -17.75 11.42 -3.53
CA PRO A 34 -18.43 12.17 -2.47
C PRO A 34 -18.19 11.49 -1.11
N PRO A 35 -18.02 12.27 -0.03
CA PRO A 35 -17.85 11.71 1.30
C PRO A 35 -19.07 10.84 1.64
N LEU A 36 -18.81 9.68 2.28
CA LEU A 36 -19.87 8.79 2.73
C LEU A 36 -20.72 9.51 3.78
N ALA A 37 -22.01 9.60 3.53
CA ALA A 37 -22.97 10.21 4.47
C ALA A 37 -23.35 9.19 5.57
N CYS A 38 -22.41 8.83 6.44
CA CYS A 38 -22.58 7.80 7.47
C CYS A 38 -23.72 8.14 8.44
N GLU A 39 -23.94 9.42 8.71
CA GLU A 39 -25.00 9.91 9.59
C GLU A 39 -26.40 9.46 9.15
N ALA A 40 -26.65 9.37 7.84
CA ALA A 40 -27.93 8.90 7.30
C ALA A 40 -28.26 7.46 7.70
N TYR A 41 -27.27 6.68 8.12
CA TYR A 41 -27.40 5.29 8.55
C TYR A 41 -27.12 5.11 10.05
N SER A 42 -27.01 6.21 10.81
CA SER A 42 -26.57 6.17 12.23
C SER A 42 -25.27 5.38 12.40
N ALA A 43 -24.36 5.51 11.43
CA ALA A 43 -23.12 4.78 11.36
C ALA A 43 -21.91 5.71 11.59
N ALA A 44 -20.82 5.16 12.11
CA ALA A 44 -19.55 5.85 12.25
C ALA A 44 -18.71 5.73 10.97
N PRO A 45 -17.96 6.78 10.58
CA PRO A 45 -16.96 6.68 9.54
C PRO A 45 -15.76 5.85 10.04
N MET A 46 -15.47 4.77 9.34
CA MET A 46 -14.37 3.83 9.64
C MET A 46 -13.61 3.47 8.37
N ILE A 47 -12.58 2.66 8.51
CA ILE A 47 -11.95 1.94 7.39
C ILE A 47 -12.29 0.45 7.48
N GLU A 48 -12.47 -0.16 6.34
CA GLU A 48 -12.41 -1.59 6.16
C GLU A 48 -11.05 -1.93 5.56
N ALA A 49 -10.29 -2.77 6.27
CA ALA A 49 -9.06 -3.34 5.76
C ALA A 49 -9.25 -4.83 5.53
N GLN A 50 -9.00 -5.29 4.31
CA GLN A 50 -8.96 -6.71 3.95
C GLN A 50 -7.52 -7.12 3.70
N LEU A 51 -7.07 -8.15 4.42
CA LEU A 51 -5.75 -8.74 4.26
C LEU A 51 -5.90 -10.16 3.68
N PHE A 52 -5.10 -10.46 2.67
CA PHE A 52 -5.14 -11.72 1.95
C PHE A 52 -3.86 -12.49 2.23
N PHE A 53 -3.98 -13.57 3.02
CA PHE A 53 -2.86 -14.38 3.48
C PHE A 53 -2.81 -15.69 2.69
N GLY A 54 -1.77 -15.88 1.88
CA GLY A 54 -1.45 -17.16 1.28
C GLY A 54 -0.93 -18.14 2.33
N ARG A 55 -1.17 -19.43 2.15
CA ARG A 55 -0.78 -20.46 3.11
C ARG A 55 0.27 -21.44 2.58
N ASN A 56 0.71 -21.31 1.34
CA ASN A 56 1.81 -22.14 0.84
C ASN A 56 3.16 -21.59 1.30
N ILE A 57 4.07 -22.51 1.63
CA ILE A 57 5.50 -22.23 1.75
C ILE A 57 6.18 -23.05 0.64
N GLY A 58 6.66 -22.36 -0.38
CA GLY A 58 7.09 -23.04 -1.60
C GLY A 58 5.92 -23.65 -2.38
N ALA A 59 5.98 -24.96 -2.66
CA ALA A 59 4.95 -25.65 -3.43
C ALA A 59 3.84 -26.29 -2.58
N ASP A 60 4.04 -26.36 -1.27
CA ASP A 60 3.18 -27.10 -0.35
C ASP A 60 2.44 -26.16 0.61
N VAL A 61 1.33 -26.65 1.18
CA VAL A 61 0.63 -25.94 2.28
C VAL A 61 1.55 -25.97 3.51
N GLY A 62 2.19 -24.83 3.80
CA GLY A 62 3.15 -24.70 4.88
C GLY A 62 2.58 -24.10 6.17
N VAL A 63 1.51 -23.28 6.06
CA VAL A 63 0.81 -22.69 7.20
C VAL A 63 -0.41 -23.55 7.53
N SER A 64 -0.34 -24.34 8.59
CA SER A 64 -1.45 -25.17 9.06
C SER A 64 -2.59 -24.34 9.67
N ASP A 65 -3.75 -24.94 9.89
CA ASP A 65 -4.86 -24.26 10.60
C ASP A 65 -4.47 -23.91 12.05
N ARG A 66 -3.61 -24.72 12.67
CA ARG A 66 -3.09 -24.42 14.00
C ARG A 66 -2.14 -23.23 13.98
N ASP A 67 -1.20 -23.19 13.05
CA ASP A 67 -0.28 -22.05 12.91
C ASP A 67 -1.03 -20.75 12.66
N TRP A 68 -2.08 -20.83 11.85
CA TRP A 68 -2.96 -19.69 11.59
C TRP A 68 -3.71 -19.26 12.87
N ALA A 69 -4.28 -20.21 13.63
CA ALA A 69 -4.98 -19.89 14.88
C ALA A 69 -4.03 -19.24 15.89
N ASP A 70 -2.84 -19.80 16.06
CA ASP A 70 -1.81 -19.26 16.95
C ASP A 70 -1.35 -17.85 16.53
N PHE A 71 -1.29 -17.59 15.21
CA PHE A 71 -0.99 -16.26 14.67
C PHE A 71 -2.13 -15.28 14.92
N LEU A 72 -3.38 -15.71 14.69
CA LEU A 72 -4.56 -14.89 14.89
C LEU A 72 -4.69 -14.46 16.36
N ASP A 73 -4.52 -15.41 17.28
CA ASP A 73 -4.65 -15.18 18.73
C ASP A 73 -3.50 -14.35 19.29
N GLY A 74 -2.28 -14.59 18.83
CA GLY A 74 -1.07 -13.94 19.35
C GLY A 74 -0.76 -12.59 18.74
N GLU A 75 -1.06 -12.39 17.46
CA GLU A 75 -0.64 -11.20 16.72
C GLU A 75 -1.80 -10.29 16.32
N VAL A 76 -2.90 -10.86 15.84
CA VAL A 76 -3.99 -10.04 15.27
C VAL A 76 -4.97 -9.59 16.34
N THR A 77 -5.51 -10.53 17.11
CA THR A 77 -6.55 -10.26 18.12
C THR A 77 -6.12 -9.23 19.17
N PRO A 78 -4.87 -9.25 19.70
CA PRO A 78 -4.45 -8.24 20.66
C PRO A 78 -4.38 -6.82 20.08
N ARG A 79 -4.12 -6.70 18.76
CA ARG A 79 -4.06 -5.39 18.07
C ARG A 79 -5.44 -4.87 17.68
N PHE A 80 -6.39 -5.78 17.46
CA PHE A 80 -7.77 -5.47 17.05
C PHE A 80 -8.79 -6.17 17.93
N PRO A 81 -8.82 -5.87 19.24
CA PRO A 81 -9.67 -6.57 20.21
C PRO A 81 -11.16 -6.31 20.02
N ASN A 82 -11.54 -5.26 19.28
CA ASN A 82 -12.96 -4.89 19.07
C ASN A 82 -13.64 -5.75 18.01
N GLY A 83 -12.90 -6.60 17.31
CA GLY A 83 -13.47 -7.55 16.37
C GLY A 83 -12.72 -7.64 15.05
N LEU A 84 -12.81 -8.83 14.49
CA LEU A 84 -12.27 -9.20 13.19
C LEU A 84 -13.11 -10.32 12.58
N THR A 85 -13.04 -10.49 11.29
CA THR A 85 -13.70 -11.59 10.59
C THR A 85 -12.68 -12.32 9.73
N VAL A 86 -12.66 -13.65 9.78
CA VAL A 86 -11.79 -14.48 8.94
C VAL A 86 -12.66 -15.37 8.06
N ILE A 87 -12.28 -15.46 6.79
CA ILE A 87 -12.91 -16.32 5.78
C ILE A 87 -11.83 -17.21 5.16
N ASP A 88 -12.16 -18.50 5.03
CA ASP A 88 -11.36 -19.40 4.21
C ASP A 88 -11.57 -19.11 2.73
N ALA A 89 -10.48 -19.03 1.99
CA ALA A 89 -10.49 -18.67 0.59
C ALA A 89 -9.49 -19.52 -0.22
N SER A 90 -9.56 -19.39 -1.54
CA SER A 90 -8.57 -19.93 -2.46
C SER A 90 -7.96 -18.78 -3.26
N GLY A 91 -6.65 -18.62 -3.15
CA GLY A 91 -5.89 -17.58 -3.84
C GLY A 91 -5.28 -18.09 -5.14
N HIS A 92 -5.31 -17.27 -6.17
CA HIS A 92 -4.57 -17.47 -7.41
C HIS A 92 -3.74 -16.21 -7.67
N TRP A 93 -2.45 -16.35 -7.76
CA TRP A 93 -1.56 -15.22 -8.03
C TRP A 93 -0.37 -15.65 -8.91
N ARG A 94 0.25 -14.68 -9.53
CA ARG A 94 1.46 -14.91 -10.33
C ARG A 94 2.68 -14.60 -9.50
N ASP A 95 3.50 -15.61 -9.27
CA ASP A 95 4.79 -15.47 -8.63
C ASP A 95 5.67 -14.51 -9.44
N SER A 96 6.15 -13.45 -8.79
CA SER A 96 6.92 -12.39 -9.45
C SER A 96 8.32 -12.82 -9.87
N GLU A 97 8.90 -13.83 -9.22
CA GLU A 97 10.26 -14.33 -9.50
C GLU A 97 10.24 -15.36 -10.63
N THR A 98 9.28 -16.28 -10.61
CA THR A 98 9.24 -17.40 -11.56
C THR A 98 8.23 -17.20 -12.70
N GLY A 99 7.32 -16.25 -12.58
CA GLY A 99 6.23 -16.02 -13.52
C GLY A 99 5.13 -17.10 -13.51
N ARG A 100 5.22 -18.08 -12.62
CA ARG A 100 4.27 -19.20 -12.52
C ARG A 100 2.98 -18.77 -11.85
N LEU A 101 1.87 -19.36 -12.27
CA LEU A 101 0.59 -19.24 -11.58
C LEU A 101 0.58 -20.18 -10.38
N ILE A 102 0.48 -19.59 -9.19
CA ILE A 102 0.33 -20.29 -7.92
C ILE A 102 -1.17 -20.37 -7.58
N ARG A 103 -1.60 -21.52 -7.09
CA ARG A 103 -2.91 -21.74 -6.51
C ARG A 103 -2.72 -22.26 -5.11
N GLU A 104 -3.36 -21.63 -4.14
CA GLU A 104 -3.13 -21.95 -2.73
C GLU A 104 -4.38 -21.73 -1.87
N PRO A 105 -4.54 -22.49 -0.78
CA PRO A 105 -5.44 -22.11 0.30
C PRO A 105 -5.03 -20.75 0.83
N SER A 106 -6.01 -19.92 1.19
CA SER A 106 -5.76 -18.60 1.76
C SER A 106 -6.76 -18.26 2.85
N LYS A 107 -6.41 -17.28 3.68
CA LYS A 107 -7.31 -16.66 4.65
C LYS A 107 -7.53 -15.20 4.24
N VAL A 108 -8.77 -14.75 4.34
CA VAL A 108 -9.12 -13.33 4.22
C VAL A 108 -9.51 -12.82 5.59
N LEU A 109 -8.73 -11.89 6.11
CA LEU A 109 -9.00 -11.19 7.36
C LEU A 109 -9.62 -9.84 7.04
N THR A 110 -10.80 -9.57 7.60
CA THR A 110 -11.46 -8.26 7.50
C THR A 110 -11.45 -7.59 8.87
N LEU A 111 -10.95 -6.36 8.89
CA LEU A 111 -10.91 -5.47 10.05
C LEU A 111 -11.79 -4.25 9.77
N LEU A 112 -12.62 -3.88 10.74
CA LEU A 112 -13.35 -2.61 10.76
C LEU A 112 -12.78 -1.78 11.91
N ALA A 113 -12.15 -0.65 11.60
CA ALA A 113 -11.42 0.13 12.59
C ALA A 113 -11.49 1.63 12.28
N GLU A 114 -11.23 2.46 13.28
CA GLU A 114 -11.01 3.89 13.05
C GLU A 114 -9.83 4.09 12.11
N GLY A 115 -9.99 5.01 11.16
CA GLY A 115 -8.92 5.39 10.25
C GLY A 115 -7.85 6.21 10.97
N GLY A 116 -6.60 6.08 10.52
CA GLY A 116 -5.53 6.90 11.04
C GLY A 116 -4.15 6.23 11.02
N PRO A 117 -3.08 7.00 11.27
CA PRO A 117 -1.71 6.48 11.19
C PRO A 117 -1.44 5.32 12.16
N ALA A 118 -2.00 5.36 13.37
CA ALA A 118 -1.83 4.31 14.37
C ALA A 118 -2.41 2.98 13.89
N THR A 119 -3.66 2.97 13.40
CA THR A 119 -4.31 1.77 12.84
C THR A 119 -3.53 1.21 11.66
N LEU A 120 -3.07 2.08 10.76
CA LEU A 120 -2.27 1.66 9.60
C LEU A 120 -0.91 1.07 10.02
N SER A 121 -0.32 1.53 11.13
CA SER A 121 0.90 0.93 11.68
C SER A 121 0.64 -0.48 12.19
N LEU A 122 -0.44 -0.68 12.97
CA LEU A 122 -0.81 -2.01 13.47
C LEU A 122 -1.09 -3.00 12.33
N ILE A 123 -1.78 -2.56 11.27
CA ILE A 123 -2.01 -3.39 10.08
C ILE A 123 -0.68 -3.78 9.43
N ARG A 124 0.25 -2.84 9.30
CA ARG A 124 1.59 -3.12 8.74
C ARG A 124 2.37 -4.11 9.58
N GLU A 125 2.34 -3.98 10.90
CA GLU A 125 2.98 -4.92 11.82
C GLU A 125 2.45 -6.35 11.64
N ILE A 126 1.13 -6.53 11.50
CA ILE A 126 0.53 -7.84 11.20
C ILE A 126 1.07 -8.41 9.88
N VAL A 127 1.11 -7.59 8.82
CA VAL A 127 1.63 -8.00 7.51
C VAL A 127 3.09 -8.47 7.61
N GLU A 128 3.95 -7.68 8.24
CA GLU A 128 5.37 -8.02 8.35
C GLU A 128 5.58 -9.23 9.28
N SER A 129 4.88 -9.32 10.41
CA SER A 129 4.95 -10.49 11.30
C SER A 129 4.56 -11.80 10.59
N TYR A 130 3.51 -11.77 9.75
CA TYR A 130 3.13 -12.93 8.96
C TYR A 130 4.20 -13.33 7.94
N LYS A 131 4.72 -12.35 7.20
CA LYS A 131 5.78 -12.58 6.20
C LYS A 131 7.03 -13.18 6.84
N GLU A 132 7.46 -12.62 7.96
CA GLU A 132 8.64 -13.11 8.68
C GLU A 132 8.43 -14.52 9.25
N ARG A 133 7.31 -14.73 9.95
CA ARG A 133 7.02 -16.00 10.62
C ARG A 133 6.85 -17.17 9.65
N PHE A 134 6.22 -16.93 8.49
CA PHE A 134 5.84 -17.97 7.53
C PHE A 134 6.58 -17.88 6.19
N HIS A 135 7.64 -17.07 6.12
CA HIS A 135 8.48 -16.91 4.93
C HIS A 135 7.66 -16.55 3.68
N GLN A 136 6.66 -15.68 3.83
CA GLN A 136 5.80 -15.26 2.74
C GLN A 136 6.41 -14.09 1.98
N GLN A 137 6.29 -14.10 0.66
CA GLN A 137 6.75 -12.98 -0.18
C GLN A 137 5.90 -11.72 0.02
N SER A 138 4.60 -11.90 0.19
CA SER A 138 3.65 -10.81 0.33
C SER A 138 2.38 -11.20 1.07
N VAL A 139 1.68 -10.19 1.60
CA VAL A 139 0.29 -10.26 2.04
C VAL A 139 -0.46 -9.19 1.27
N GLY A 140 -1.53 -9.56 0.58
CA GLY A 140 -2.38 -8.61 -0.12
C GLY A 140 -3.10 -7.71 0.89
N LEU A 141 -3.24 -6.41 0.58
CA LEU A 141 -3.94 -5.45 1.44
C LEU A 141 -4.82 -4.54 0.59
N ALA A 142 -6.11 -4.50 0.93
CA ALA A 142 -7.06 -3.52 0.39
C ALA A 142 -7.65 -2.72 1.54
N ILE A 143 -7.70 -1.38 1.39
CA ILE A 143 -8.27 -0.48 2.39
C ILE A 143 -9.25 0.44 1.70
N ARG A 144 -10.43 0.61 2.32
CA ARG A 144 -11.47 1.53 1.84
C ARG A 144 -12.19 2.22 3.01
N PRO A 145 -12.68 3.45 2.82
CA PRO A 145 -13.58 4.08 3.77
C PRO A 145 -14.95 3.39 3.74
N VAL A 146 -15.54 3.21 4.90
CA VAL A 146 -16.87 2.60 5.08
C VAL A 146 -17.64 3.32 6.18
N CYS A 147 -18.98 3.15 6.17
CA CYS A 147 -19.83 3.51 7.28
C CYS A 147 -20.19 2.24 8.05
N VAL A 148 -19.95 2.20 9.35
CA VAL A 148 -20.18 1.02 10.18
C VAL A 148 -21.14 1.35 11.33
N SER A 149 -22.15 0.51 11.53
CA SER A 149 -23.00 0.51 12.72
C SER A 149 -23.08 -0.90 13.28
N PHE A 150 -23.06 -1.04 14.59
CA PHE A 150 -23.21 -2.31 15.33
C PHE A 150 -24.47 -2.28 16.18
#